data_18553270ae227bffed873b536902b1f5
#
_entry.id   18553270ae227bffed873b536902b1f5
#
_cell.length_a   1.000
_cell.length_b   1.000
_cell.length_c   1.000
_cell.angle_alpha   90.00
_cell.angle_beta   90.00
_cell.angle_gamma   90.00
#
_symmetry.space_group_name_H-M   'P 1'
#
loop_
_entity.id
_entity.type
_entity.pdbx_description
1 polymer ?
#
loop_
_entity_poly.entity_id
_entity_poly.type
_entity_poly.pdbx_seq_one_letter_code
_entity_poly.pdbx_strand_id
1 'polypeptide(L)'
;MEKPILQVALDLLELKRAVEIAKEAIDGGADWLEVGTPLIKSEGMEAVRTIKRAYKDHKVLADMKTIDTGAVEVEMAAKSGADIVIILALSDNSTIAESIRAARKYGSNIMVDLINVENPVERAKELEELGVDYINVHVGIDQQMMGMDPLEVLKEVVNEVDIPVAGAGGLNAEKAAQCVALGADIVIVGSNIVKSRNVTESARKVRKAIDEAFGGRKIDVKRKSLEEEIREILLKVSTPNISDAMHRAKAMDGIYPIVRGKKIVGKAVTVSTMDGDWAKTVEAIDVAGKGDVIVIKCSGDTTAVWGELATRSCINKGIEGVIIDGAVRDVDDIRELEYPIFAKKEVPNAGEPKGFGEINVKVNCGGIEVNPGDWIVADDNGVMVLPKQRAYEIARRALEVKKHEERIRGEIEDKGRTLAEIVELYKWEKVQ
;
A
#
# COMPACT_ATOMS: atom_id res chain seq x y z
N MET A 1 -6.86 9.69 31.60
CA MET A 1 -6.43 8.90 30.41
C MET A 1 -4.94 9.05 30.28
N GLU A 2 -4.23 7.97 30.17
CA GLU A 2 -2.78 7.98 29.89
C GLU A 2 -2.52 8.43 28.46
N LYS A 3 -1.32 8.97 28.21
CA LYS A 3 -0.93 9.44 26.87
C LYS A 3 -0.85 8.25 25.91
N PRO A 4 -1.47 8.31 24.71
CA PRO A 4 -1.41 7.22 23.76
C PRO A 4 0.02 6.90 23.32
N ILE A 5 0.31 5.61 23.16
CA ILE A 5 1.62 5.07 22.86
C ILE A 5 1.85 5.03 21.36
N LEU A 6 3.03 5.50 20.91
CA LEU A 6 3.53 5.23 19.58
C LEU A 6 4.42 3.99 19.61
N GLN A 7 3.93 2.89 19.06
CA GLN A 7 4.69 1.65 18.84
C GLN A 7 5.20 1.61 17.41
N VAL A 8 6.52 1.39 17.24
CA VAL A 8 7.12 1.30 15.90
C VAL A 8 7.47 -0.15 15.59
N ALA A 9 6.87 -0.70 14.53
CA ALA A 9 7.11 -2.06 14.07
C ALA A 9 8.31 -2.12 13.11
N LEU A 10 9.34 -2.86 13.51
CA LEU A 10 10.60 -3.07 12.77
C LEU A 10 10.44 -4.25 11.80
N ASP A 11 9.64 -4.06 10.76
CA ASP A 11 9.39 -5.05 9.70
C ASP A 11 10.51 -5.03 8.65
N LEU A 12 11.67 -5.53 9.04
CA LEU A 12 12.91 -5.58 8.27
C LEU A 12 13.44 -7.02 8.23
N LEU A 13 14.45 -7.28 7.41
CA LEU A 13 15.08 -8.60 7.34
C LEU A 13 16.47 -8.63 8.03
N GLU A 14 17.05 -7.45 8.29
CA GLU A 14 18.42 -7.30 8.77
C GLU A 14 18.49 -6.66 10.15
N LEU A 15 19.12 -7.35 11.07
CA LEU A 15 19.22 -6.93 12.46
C LEU A 15 20.02 -5.62 12.62
N LYS A 16 21.14 -5.50 11.91
CA LYS A 16 21.99 -4.28 12.02
C LYS A 16 21.18 -3.03 11.64
N ARG A 17 20.42 -3.10 10.54
CA ARG A 17 19.61 -1.99 10.09
C ARG A 17 18.42 -1.74 11.02
N ALA A 18 17.84 -2.80 11.58
CA ALA A 18 16.75 -2.69 12.56
C ALA A 18 17.18 -1.92 13.81
N VAL A 19 18.41 -2.16 14.31
CA VAL A 19 18.98 -1.41 15.44
C VAL A 19 19.13 0.07 15.11
N GLU A 20 19.67 0.42 13.94
CA GLU A 20 19.80 1.82 13.52
C GLU A 20 18.43 2.52 13.42
N ILE A 21 17.45 1.87 12.77
CA ILE A 21 16.09 2.41 12.62
C ILE A 21 15.38 2.55 13.97
N ALA A 22 15.58 1.60 14.90
CA ALA A 22 15.03 1.70 16.24
C ALA A 22 15.52 2.97 16.94
N LYS A 23 16.83 3.30 16.82
CA LYS A 23 17.37 4.55 17.34
C LYS A 23 16.72 5.77 16.72
N GLU A 24 16.66 5.81 15.37
CA GLU A 24 16.06 6.91 14.63
C GLU A 24 14.58 7.11 15.02
N ALA A 25 13.84 6.01 15.24
CA ALA A 25 12.44 6.05 15.67
C ALA A 25 12.29 6.59 17.09
N ILE A 26 13.14 6.17 18.02
CA ILE A 26 13.19 6.69 19.39
C ILE A 26 13.50 8.20 19.40
N ASP A 27 14.49 8.63 18.63
CA ASP A 27 14.85 10.06 18.47
C ASP A 27 13.68 10.88 17.87
N GLY A 28 12.75 10.21 17.19
CA GLY A 28 11.50 10.77 16.66
C GLY A 28 10.30 10.68 17.61
N GLY A 29 10.43 10.05 18.78
CA GLY A 29 9.40 9.98 19.81
C GLY A 29 8.61 8.67 19.84
N ALA A 30 9.19 7.54 19.37
CA ALA A 30 8.64 6.22 19.59
C ALA A 30 8.73 5.84 21.08
N ASP A 31 7.63 5.35 21.64
CA ASP A 31 7.56 4.89 23.03
C ASP A 31 7.93 3.41 23.13
N TRP A 32 7.44 2.58 22.20
CA TRP A 32 7.66 1.13 22.17
C TRP A 32 8.27 0.69 20.85
N LEU A 33 9.06 -0.37 20.89
CA LEU A 33 9.70 -0.98 19.73
C LEU A 33 9.16 -2.41 19.54
N GLU A 34 8.69 -2.70 18.36
CA GLU A 34 8.24 -4.05 18.00
C GLU A 34 9.26 -4.71 17.07
N VAL A 35 9.78 -5.85 17.49
CA VAL A 35 10.55 -6.73 16.61
C VAL A 35 9.58 -7.49 15.74
N GLY A 36 9.44 -7.05 14.49
CA GLY A 36 8.42 -7.57 13.58
C GLY A 36 8.63 -9.02 13.18
N THR A 37 7.55 -9.71 12.82
CA THR A 37 7.58 -11.10 12.37
C THR A 37 8.63 -11.37 11.29
N PRO A 38 8.80 -10.51 10.25
CA PRO A 38 9.85 -10.73 9.23
C PRO A 38 11.26 -10.76 9.83
N LEU A 39 11.54 -9.88 10.78
CA LEU A 39 12.85 -9.81 11.43
C LEU A 39 13.12 -11.03 12.32
N ILE A 40 12.10 -11.47 13.07
CA ILE A 40 12.22 -12.67 13.91
C ILE A 40 12.45 -13.91 13.03
N LYS A 41 11.76 -14.03 11.91
CA LYS A 41 11.91 -15.16 10.97
C LYS A 41 13.27 -15.15 10.25
N SER A 42 13.84 -13.99 10.01
CA SER A 42 15.15 -13.85 9.36
C SER A 42 16.31 -14.08 10.32
N GLU A 43 16.24 -13.51 11.53
CA GLU A 43 17.39 -13.41 12.46
C GLU A 43 17.17 -14.21 13.78
N GLY A 44 16.02 -14.82 13.95
CA GLY A 44 15.65 -15.57 15.15
C GLY A 44 15.49 -14.69 16.40
N MET A 45 15.52 -15.32 17.56
CA MET A 45 15.40 -14.62 18.86
C MET A 45 16.56 -13.68 19.18
N GLU A 46 17.66 -13.75 18.43
CA GLU A 46 18.77 -12.80 18.60
C GLU A 46 18.34 -11.38 18.21
N ALA A 47 17.36 -11.23 17.33
CA ALA A 47 16.75 -9.93 17.02
C ALA A 47 16.15 -9.28 18.28
N VAL A 48 15.35 -10.02 19.04
CA VAL A 48 14.74 -9.54 20.29
C VAL A 48 15.81 -9.20 21.32
N ARG A 49 16.80 -10.09 21.52
CA ARG A 49 17.91 -9.86 22.49
C ARG A 49 18.70 -8.61 22.17
N THR A 50 19.04 -8.43 20.92
CA THR A 50 19.89 -7.30 20.48
C THR A 50 19.15 -5.97 20.60
N ILE A 51 17.89 -5.89 20.17
CA ILE A 51 17.07 -4.68 20.32
C ILE A 51 16.88 -4.36 21.80
N LYS A 52 16.53 -5.34 22.65
CA LYS A 52 16.36 -5.10 24.10
C LYS A 52 17.65 -4.67 24.79
N ARG A 53 18.79 -5.26 24.45
CA ARG A 53 20.09 -4.85 24.99
C ARG A 53 20.48 -3.44 24.61
N ALA A 54 20.17 -3.04 23.36
CA ALA A 54 20.48 -1.70 22.87
C ALA A 54 19.57 -0.62 23.48
N TYR A 55 18.29 -0.95 23.75
CA TYR A 55 17.26 0.00 24.19
C TYR A 55 16.55 -0.48 25.46
N LYS A 56 17.31 -0.62 26.56
CA LYS A 56 16.85 -1.21 27.84
C LYS A 56 15.69 -0.45 28.48
N ASP A 57 15.64 0.86 28.27
CA ASP A 57 14.65 1.76 28.87
C ASP A 57 13.33 1.79 28.08
N HIS A 58 13.28 1.15 26.91
CA HIS A 58 12.08 1.05 26.09
C HIS A 58 11.46 -0.35 26.22
N LYS A 59 10.13 -0.39 26.15
CA LYS A 59 9.44 -1.68 26.01
C LYS A 59 9.70 -2.24 24.60
N VAL A 60 10.07 -3.52 24.59
CA VAL A 60 10.31 -4.28 23.36
C VAL A 60 9.26 -5.36 23.22
N LEU A 61 8.59 -5.37 22.08
CA LEU A 61 7.59 -6.36 21.73
C LEU A 61 8.18 -7.37 20.77
N ALA A 62 7.78 -8.65 20.91
CA ALA A 62 8.12 -9.70 19.95
C ALA A 62 6.85 -10.12 19.19
N ASP A 63 6.76 -9.76 17.90
CA ASP A 63 5.64 -10.15 17.05
C ASP A 63 5.83 -11.58 16.52
N MET A 64 5.51 -12.55 17.38
CA MET A 64 5.68 -13.97 17.11
C MET A 64 4.63 -14.53 16.14
N LYS A 65 3.45 -13.91 16.12
CA LYS A 65 2.26 -14.43 15.40
C LYS A 65 2.01 -15.91 15.67
N THR A 66 2.18 -16.27 16.94
CA THR A 66 1.97 -17.64 17.43
C THR A 66 0.56 -18.11 17.13
N ILE A 67 0.42 -19.32 16.57
CA ILE A 67 -0.86 -19.99 16.31
C ILE A 67 -1.00 -21.29 17.12
N ASP A 68 0.11 -21.88 17.53
CA ASP A 68 0.20 -23.13 18.29
C ASP A 68 1.44 -23.11 19.21
N THR A 69 1.55 -24.05 20.16
CA THR A 69 2.67 -24.16 21.10
C THR A 69 2.99 -22.88 21.90
N GLY A 70 1.94 -22.15 22.29
CA GLY A 70 2.01 -20.82 22.87
C GLY A 70 2.98 -20.70 24.06
N ALA A 71 2.99 -21.66 24.98
CA ALA A 71 3.89 -21.64 26.14
C ALA A 71 5.36 -21.62 25.74
N VAL A 72 5.76 -22.39 24.73
CA VAL A 72 7.16 -22.51 24.30
C VAL A 72 7.60 -21.23 23.56
N GLU A 73 6.78 -20.73 22.64
CA GLU A 73 7.12 -19.53 21.87
C GLU A 73 7.16 -18.28 22.75
N VAL A 74 6.20 -18.15 23.68
CA VAL A 74 6.21 -17.04 24.65
C VAL A 74 7.42 -17.13 25.60
N GLU A 75 7.77 -18.33 26.09
CA GLU A 75 8.98 -18.53 26.89
C GLU A 75 10.25 -18.08 26.13
N MET A 76 10.37 -18.47 24.84
CA MET A 76 11.51 -18.07 24.00
C MET A 76 11.61 -16.56 23.86
N ALA A 77 10.50 -15.88 23.58
CA ALA A 77 10.44 -14.44 23.41
C ALA A 77 10.74 -13.70 24.72
N ALA A 78 10.10 -14.09 25.83
CA ALA A 78 10.28 -13.50 27.15
C ALA A 78 11.72 -13.65 27.65
N LYS A 79 12.30 -14.85 27.57
CA LYS A 79 13.72 -15.09 27.90
C LYS A 79 14.69 -14.32 27.00
N SER A 80 14.26 -13.92 25.81
CA SER A 80 15.04 -13.07 24.91
C SER A 80 14.91 -11.58 25.25
N GLY A 81 14.05 -11.21 26.21
CA GLY A 81 13.89 -9.86 26.71
C GLY A 81 12.67 -9.13 26.17
N ALA A 82 11.71 -9.83 25.55
CA ALA A 82 10.44 -9.22 25.18
C ALA A 82 9.61 -8.86 26.43
N ASP A 83 9.20 -7.60 26.53
CA ASP A 83 8.29 -7.13 27.57
C ASP A 83 6.84 -7.52 27.25
N ILE A 84 6.52 -7.65 25.97
CA ILE A 84 5.19 -8.06 25.46
C ILE A 84 5.42 -9.04 24.31
N VAL A 85 4.62 -10.10 24.26
CA VAL A 85 4.64 -11.06 23.15
C VAL A 85 3.32 -10.98 22.39
N ILE A 86 3.39 -10.82 21.08
CA ILE A 86 2.21 -10.72 20.22
C ILE A 86 1.92 -12.09 19.62
N ILE A 87 0.69 -12.58 19.86
CA ILE A 87 0.16 -13.85 19.35
C ILE A 87 -1.10 -13.61 18.51
N LEU A 88 -1.56 -14.62 17.77
CA LEU A 88 -2.75 -14.49 16.93
C LEU A 88 -4.04 -14.82 17.69
N ALA A 89 -5.08 -14.03 17.49
CA ALA A 89 -6.43 -14.31 17.98
C ALA A 89 -7.08 -15.54 17.33
N LEU A 90 -6.54 -15.98 16.21
CA LEU A 90 -6.93 -17.21 15.51
C LEU A 90 -6.47 -18.49 16.23
N SER A 91 -5.58 -18.36 17.22
CA SER A 91 -5.16 -19.48 18.07
C SER A 91 -6.32 -20.00 18.91
N ASP A 92 -6.26 -21.30 19.21
CA ASP A 92 -7.21 -21.93 20.15
C ASP A 92 -7.08 -21.30 21.55
N ASN A 93 -8.19 -21.25 22.28
CA ASN A 93 -8.24 -20.68 23.63
C ASN A 93 -7.27 -21.36 24.60
N SER A 94 -7.01 -22.65 24.43
CA SER A 94 -6.01 -23.35 25.21
C SER A 94 -4.59 -22.85 24.94
N THR A 95 -4.24 -22.57 23.69
CA THR A 95 -2.95 -21.98 23.30
C THR A 95 -2.80 -20.58 23.89
N ILE A 96 -3.86 -19.77 23.84
CA ILE A 96 -3.86 -18.40 24.42
C ILE A 96 -3.68 -18.48 25.95
N ALA A 97 -4.42 -19.35 26.62
CA ALA A 97 -4.30 -19.52 28.07
C ALA A 97 -2.90 -20.01 28.50
N GLU A 98 -2.29 -20.93 27.74
CA GLU A 98 -0.90 -21.35 27.98
C GLU A 98 0.09 -20.22 27.73
N SER A 99 -0.13 -19.39 26.70
CA SER A 99 0.67 -18.20 26.42
C SER A 99 0.63 -17.20 27.58
N ILE A 100 -0.54 -16.92 28.13
CA ILE A 100 -0.74 -16.04 29.28
C ILE A 100 -0.01 -16.58 30.51
N ARG A 101 -0.14 -17.89 30.80
CA ARG A 101 0.58 -18.51 31.92
C ARG A 101 2.10 -18.41 31.78
N ALA A 102 2.62 -18.65 30.56
CA ALA A 102 4.04 -18.54 30.28
C ALA A 102 4.52 -17.08 30.40
N ALA A 103 3.78 -16.12 29.86
CA ALA A 103 4.12 -14.70 29.97
C ALA A 103 4.23 -14.24 31.44
N ARG A 104 3.22 -14.56 32.25
CA ARG A 104 3.23 -14.25 33.69
C ARG A 104 4.40 -14.90 34.42
N LYS A 105 4.75 -16.14 34.09
CA LYS A 105 5.88 -16.87 34.69
C LYS A 105 7.21 -16.19 34.38
N TYR A 106 7.37 -15.61 33.21
CA TYR A 106 8.64 -15.00 32.76
C TYR A 106 8.66 -13.48 32.80
N GLY A 107 7.59 -12.84 33.32
CA GLY A 107 7.52 -11.39 33.51
C GLY A 107 7.24 -10.61 32.24
N SER A 108 6.57 -11.21 31.27
CA SER A 108 6.08 -10.55 30.03
C SER A 108 4.57 -10.45 30.03
N ASN A 109 4.02 -9.62 29.15
CA ASN A 109 2.60 -9.47 28.87
C ASN A 109 2.24 -10.09 27.51
N ILE A 110 0.94 -10.30 27.28
CA ILE A 110 0.40 -10.82 26.01
C ILE A 110 -0.41 -9.74 25.31
N MET A 111 -0.10 -9.48 24.05
CA MET A 111 -0.94 -8.75 23.11
C MET A 111 -1.49 -9.74 22.09
N VAL A 112 -2.78 -9.65 21.79
CA VAL A 112 -3.42 -10.54 20.81
C VAL A 112 -3.83 -9.77 19.57
N ASP A 113 -3.36 -10.23 18.39
CA ASP A 113 -3.61 -9.62 17.09
C ASP A 113 -4.87 -10.22 16.45
N LEU A 114 -5.87 -9.36 16.17
CA LEU A 114 -7.15 -9.71 15.56
C LEU A 114 -7.11 -9.87 14.03
N ILE A 115 -5.93 -9.87 13.42
CA ILE A 115 -5.81 -10.04 11.97
C ILE A 115 -6.55 -11.28 11.47
N ASN A 116 -7.35 -11.14 10.40
CA ASN A 116 -8.16 -12.19 9.78
C ASN A 116 -9.24 -12.82 10.68
N VAL A 117 -9.58 -12.23 11.81
CA VAL A 117 -10.73 -12.66 12.62
C VAL A 117 -12.02 -12.19 11.95
N GLU A 118 -12.99 -13.11 11.79
CA GLU A 118 -14.28 -12.79 11.13
C GLU A 118 -15.16 -11.88 12.00
N ASN A 119 -15.22 -12.17 13.33
CA ASN A 119 -16.01 -11.43 14.31
C ASN A 119 -15.08 -10.80 15.37
N PRO A 120 -14.40 -9.69 15.05
CA PRO A 120 -13.36 -9.14 15.91
C PRO A 120 -13.85 -8.63 17.25
N VAL A 121 -15.10 -8.14 17.34
CA VAL A 121 -15.68 -7.62 18.59
C VAL A 121 -15.96 -8.74 19.58
N GLU A 122 -16.65 -9.80 19.17
CA GLU A 122 -16.92 -10.96 20.01
C GLU A 122 -15.63 -11.64 20.45
N ARG A 123 -14.66 -11.76 19.53
CA ARG A 123 -13.35 -12.34 19.84
C ARG A 123 -12.59 -11.49 20.85
N ALA A 124 -12.65 -10.17 20.75
CA ALA A 124 -12.01 -9.25 21.69
C ALA A 124 -12.54 -9.45 23.12
N LYS A 125 -13.86 -9.56 23.30
CA LYS A 125 -14.49 -9.84 24.61
C LYS A 125 -14.03 -11.16 25.19
N GLU A 126 -14.04 -12.22 24.38
CA GLU A 126 -13.58 -13.53 24.80
C GLU A 126 -12.10 -13.52 25.24
N LEU A 127 -11.25 -12.78 24.52
CA LEU A 127 -9.84 -12.61 24.85
C LEU A 127 -9.64 -11.85 26.17
N GLU A 128 -10.42 -10.82 26.42
CA GLU A 128 -10.42 -10.09 27.68
C GLU A 128 -10.82 -11.00 28.85
N GLU A 129 -11.86 -11.83 28.69
CA GLU A 129 -12.27 -12.82 29.69
C GLU A 129 -11.18 -13.87 29.96
N LEU A 130 -10.40 -14.25 28.94
CA LEU A 130 -9.23 -15.13 29.10
C LEU A 130 -8.07 -14.47 29.84
N GLY A 131 -8.06 -13.12 29.96
CA GLY A 131 -7.10 -12.34 30.71
C GLY A 131 -5.85 -11.96 29.94
N VAL A 132 -6.00 -11.65 28.64
CA VAL A 132 -4.92 -11.01 27.84
C VAL A 132 -4.70 -9.57 28.31
N ASP A 133 -3.51 -9.02 28.07
CA ASP A 133 -3.15 -7.69 28.57
C ASP A 133 -3.47 -6.58 27.55
N TYR A 134 -3.44 -6.89 26.24
CA TYR A 134 -3.66 -5.94 25.15
C TYR A 134 -4.35 -6.61 23.97
N ILE A 135 -5.16 -5.84 23.24
CA ILE A 135 -5.75 -6.25 21.97
C ILE A 135 -5.17 -5.37 20.86
N ASN A 136 -4.78 -5.97 19.74
CA ASN A 136 -4.38 -5.28 18.53
C ASN A 136 -5.44 -5.43 17.43
N VAL A 137 -6.13 -4.36 17.09
CA VAL A 137 -7.03 -4.28 15.94
C VAL A 137 -6.20 -4.07 14.69
N HIS A 138 -6.00 -5.13 13.95
CA HIS A 138 -5.22 -5.14 12.73
C HIS A 138 -6.07 -5.61 11.55
N VAL A 139 -6.49 -4.68 10.70
CA VAL A 139 -7.21 -5.01 9.48
C VAL A 139 -6.23 -5.07 8.32
N GLY A 140 -6.01 -6.28 7.80
CA GLY A 140 -5.12 -6.55 6.67
C GLY A 140 -5.60 -5.85 5.38
N ILE A 141 -4.69 -5.68 4.41
CA ILE A 141 -4.99 -5.02 3.12
C ILE A 141 -6.13 -5.76 2.40
N ASP A 142 -6.10 -7.08 2.37
CA ASP A 142 -7.12 -7.88 1.69
C ASP A 142 -8.53 -7.70 2.29
N GLN A 143 -8.62 -7.58 3.62
CA GLN A 143 -9.88 -7.30 4.32
C GLN A 143 -10.40 -5.88 4.01
N GLN A 144 -9.51 -4.88 3.96
CA GLN A 144 -9.87 -3.52 3.55
C GLN A 144 -10.43 -3.50 2.13
N MET A 145 -9.89 -4.31 1.23
CA MET A 145 -10.40 -4.47 -0.14
C MET A 145 -11.80 -5.08 -0.20
N MET A 146 -12.15 -5.93 0.76
CA MET A 146 -13.50 -6.48 0.90
C MET A 146 -14.49 -5.52 1.56
N GLY A 147 -14.05 -4.27 1.81
CA GLY A 147 -14.89 -3.20 2.37
C GLY A 147 -14.86 -3.08 3.89
N MET A 148 -13.99 -3.83 4.59
CA MET A 148 -13.81 -3.68 6.03
C MET A 148 -13.01 -2.41 6.32
N ASP A 149 -13.63 -1.47 7.04
CA ASP A 149 -12.96 -0.23 7.47
C ASP A 149 -12.24 -0.46 8.80
N PRO A 150 -10.89 -0.38 8.84
CA PRO A 150 -10.13 -0.60 10.07
C PRO A 150 -10.51 0.35 11.21
N LEU A 151 -10.93 1.57 10.88
CA LEU A 151 -11.35 2.55 11.89
C LEU A 151 -12.72 2.24 12.50
N GLU A 152 -13.63 1.63 11.73
CA GLU A 152 -14.92 1.15 12.28
C GLU A 152 -14.70 -0.01 13.24
N VAL A 153 -13.93 -1.01 12.82
CA VAL A 153 -13.60 -2.17 13.68
C VAL A 153 -12.91 -1.70 14.97
N LEU A 154 -11.95 -0.78 14.85
CA LEU A 154 -11.28 -0.20 16.02
C LEU A 154 -12.26 0.45 16.99
N LYS A 155 -13.16 1.32 16.47
CA LYS A 155 -14.18 2.00 17.27
C LYS A 155 -15.10 1.03 17.99
N GLU A 156 -15.54 -0.04 17.31
CA GLU A 156 -16.41 -1.04 17.89
C GLU A 156 -15.69 -1.81 19.02
N VAL A 157 -14.46 -2.26 18.79
CA VAL A 157 -13.68 -3.00 19.80
C VAL A 157 -13.38 -2.12 21.02
N VAL A 158 -12.91 -0.88 20.82
CA VAL A 158 -12.63 0.07 21.93
C VAL A 158 -13.85 0.33 22.82
N ASN A 159 -15.06 0.30 22.29
CA ASN A 159 -16.28 0.51 23.07
C ASN A 159 -16.76 -0.72 23.84
N GLU A 160 -16.20 -1.90 23.56
CA GLU A 160 -16.73 -3.18 24.06
C GLU A 160 -15.76 -3.93 24.99
N VAL A 161 -14.51 -3.45 25.15
CA VAL A 161 -13.51 -4.00 26.06
C VAL A 161 -12.92 -2.89 26.95
N ASP A 162 -12.47 -3.27 28.16
CA ASP A 162 -11.87 -2.34 29.13
C ASP A 162 -10.34 -2.37 29.10
N ILE A 163 -9.72 -3.41 28.47
CA ILE A 163 -8.26 -3.50 28.33
C ILE A 163 -7.74 -2.63 27.19
N PRO A 164 -6.46 -2.17 27.25
CA PRO A 164 -5.92 -1.28 26.24
C PRO A 164 -5.95 -1.87 24.82
N VAL A 165 -6.41 -1.05 23.87
CA VAL A 165 -6.57 -1.43 22.46
C VAL A 165 -5.55 -0.69 21.59
N ALA A 166 -4.85 -1.45 20.75
CA ALA A 166 -3.96 -0.96 19.72
C ALA A 166 -4.66 -0.92 18.36
N GLY A 167 -4.36 0.11 17.56
CA GLY A 167 -4.71 0.16 16.15
C GLY A 167 -3.49 -0.04 15.25
N ALA A 168 -3.61 -0.93 14.26
CA ALA A 168 -2.55 -1.27 13.31
C ALA A 168 -3.07 -1.39 11.86
N GLY A 169 -2.15 -1.41 10.88
CA GLY A 169 -2.49 -1.65 9.48
C GLY A 169 -2.34 -0.42 8.58
N GLY A 170 -1.12 -0.18 8.09
CA GLY A 170 -0.80 0.86 7.10
C GLY A 170 -1.07 2.29 7.55
N LEU A 171 -0.91 2.58 8.83
CA LEU A 171 -1.17 3.89 9.43
C LEU A 171 -0.11 4.91 9.01
N ASN A 172 -0.56 6.11 8.66
CA ASN A 172 0.23 7.32 8.52
C ASN A 172 -0.13 8.30 9.66
N ALA A 173 0.45 9.50 9.68
CA ALA A 173 0.18 10.49 10.72
C ALA A 173 -1.32 10.86 10.85
N GLU A 174 -2.04 10.96 9.74
CA GLU A 174 -3.48 11.27 9.72
C GLU A 174 -4.30 10.12 10.31
N LYS A 175 -4.08 8.88 9.84
CA LYS A 175 -4.78 7.70 10.37
C LYS A 175 -4.41 7.40 11.82
N ALA A 176 -3.16 7.67 12.22
CA ALA A 176 -2.71 7.57 13.62
C ALA A 176 -3.51 8.49 14.53
N ALA A 177 -3.71 9.75 14.11
CA ALA A 177 -4.53 10.70 14.84
C ALA A 177 -6.01 10.27 14.91
N GLN A 178 -6.54 9.68 13.84
CA GLN A 178 -7.91 9.13 13.81
C GLN A 178 -8.07 7.95 14.78
N CYS A 179 -7.09 7.03 14.86
CA CYS A 179 -7.10 5.95 15.85
C CYS A 179 -7.23 6.48 17.28
N VAL A 180 -6.42 7.49 17.64
CA VAL A 180 -6.47 8.13 18.96
C VAL A 180 -7.82 8.81 19.21
N ALA A 181 -8.36 9.51 18.21
CA ALA A 181 -9.68 10.16 18.32
C ALA A 181 -10.83 9.16 18.51
N LEU A 182 -10.65 7.91 18.09
CA LEU A 182 -11.59 6.81 18.29
C LEU A 182 -11.37 6.06 19.61
N GLY A 183 -10.32 6.40 20.37
CA GLY A 183 -10.06 5.83 21.69
C GLY A 183 -8.96 4.77 21.74
N ALA A 184 -8.15 4.61 20.70
CA ALA A 184 -6.99 3.71 20.76
C ALA A 184 -5.95 4.20 21.78
N ASP A 185 -5.48 3.30 22.64
CA ASP A 185 -4.42 3.54 23.61
C ASP A 185 -3.02 3.42 22.99
N ILE A 186 -2.91 2.60 21.95
CA ILE A 186 -1.66 2.29 21.26
C ILE A 186 -1.86 2.45 19.75
N VAL A 187 -0.90 3.08 19.08
CA VAL A 187 -0.88 3.23 17.62
C VAL A 187 0.36 2.56 17.08
N ILE A 188 0.18 1.51 16.28
CA ILE A 188 1.28 0.71 15.71
C ILE A 188 1.57 1.18 14.30
N VAL A 189 2.79 1.68 14.04
CA VAL A 189 3.21 2.17 12.73
C VAL A 189 4.48 1.46 12.28
N GLY A 190 4.40 0.74 11.18
CA GLY A 190 5.53 0.05 10.55
C GLY A 190 6.08 0.86 9.36
N SER A 191 5.78 0.42 8.15
CA SER A 191 6.40 0.86 6.88
C SER A 191 6.41 2.38 6.67
N ASN A 192 5.40 3.12 7.12
CA ASN A 192 5.38 4.58 7.00
C ASN A 192 6.51 5.29 7.77
N ILE A 193 7.04 4.67 8.80
CA ILE A 193 8.20 5.16 9.55
C ILE A 193 9.47 4.47 9.05
N VAL A 194 9.54 3.14 9.11
CA VAL A 194 10.78 2.39 8.91
C VAL A 194 11.30 2.38 7.47
N LYS A 195 10.42 2.61 6.49
CA LYS A 195 10.79 2.71 5.06
C LYS A 195 10.92 4.15 4.57
N SER A 196 10.73 5.15 5.44
CA SER A 196 10.89 6.55 5.05
C SER A 196 12.37 6.91 4.85
N ARG A 197 12.65 7.91 4.00
CA ARG A 197 14.00 8.46 3.81
C ARG A 197 14.58 9.03 5.12
N ASN A 198 13.72 9.61 5.96
CA ASN A 198 14.10 10.16 7.26
C ASN A 198 13.15 9.59 8.34
N VAL A 199 13.60 8.54 8.98
CA VAL A 199 12.84 7.80 10.00
C VAL A 199 12.49 8.69 11.18
N THR A 200 13.45 9.46 11.69
CA THR A 200 13.25 10.36 12.84
C THR A 200 12.18 11.42 12.55
N GLU A 201 12.23 12.05 11.40
CA GLU A 201 11.23 13.05 11.01
C GLU A 201 9.84 12.43 10.80
N SER A 202 9.81 11.22 10.21
CA SER A 202 8.54 10.49 10.01
C SER A 202 7.92 10.08 11.34
N ALA A 203 8.71 9.55 12.28
CA ALA A 203 8.25 9.21 13.63
C ALA A 203 7.76 10.46 14.38
N ARG A 204 8.51 11.58 14.27
CA ARG A 204 8.13 12.86 14.90
C ARG A 204 6.78 13.39 14.36
N LYS A 205 6.52 13.27 13.06
CA LYS A 205 5.24 13.67 12.47
C LYS A 205 4.08 12.82 13.00
N VAL A 206 4.28 11.51 13.11
CA VAL A 206 3.27 10.61 13.67
C VAL A 206 3.04 10.91 15.16
N ARG A 207 4.12 11.04 15.96
CA ARG A 207 4.02 11.39 17.39
C ARG A 207 3.27 12.69 17.62
N LYS A 208 3.60 13.73 16.84
CA LYS A 208 2.90 15.03 16.90
C LYS A 208 1.41 14.90 16.58
N ALA A 209 1.05 14.13 15.58
CA ALA A 209 -0.35 13.90 15.20
C ALA A 209 -1.13 13.17 16.31
N ILE A 210 -0.52 12.18 16.96
CA ILE A 210 -1.06 11.48 18.13
C ILE A 210 -1.28 12.46 19.30
N ASP A 211 -0.28 13.28 19.62
CA ASP A 211 -0.34 14.25 20.72
C ASP A 211 -1.39 15.32 20.50
N GLU A 212 -1.52 15.84 19.27
CA GLU A 212 -2.54 16.82 18.90
C GLU A 212 -3.95 16.21 19.00
N ALA A 213 -4.13 14.97 18.58
CA ALA A 213 -5.40 14.24 18.69
C ALA A 213 -5.81 14.04 20.16
N PHE A 214 -4.88 13.58 20.97
CA PHE A 214 -5.07 13.40 22.42
C PHE A 214 -5.37 14.71 23.14
N GLY A 215 -4.76 15.82 22.73
CA GLY A 215 -5.00 17.16 23.24
C GLY A 215 -6.38 17.75 22.89
N GLY A 216 -7.26 16.98 22.25
CA GLY A 216 -8.64 17.38 21.93
C GLY A 216 -8.79 18.18 20.64
N ARG A 217 -7.80 18.20 19.75
CA ARG A 217 -7.97 18.75 18.40
C ARG A 217 -9.05 17.97 17.66
N LYS A 218 -10.10 18.65 17.22
CA LYS A 218 -11.14 18.04 16.38
C LYS A 218 -10.49 17.50 15.09
N ILE A 219 -10.48 16.18 14.94
CA ILE A 219 -10.03 15.52 13.74
C ILE A 219 -11.25 15.26 12.89
N ASP A 220 -11.24 15.81 11.69
CA ASP A 220 -12.28 15.55 10.70
C ASP A 220 -12.01 14.16 10.10
N VAL A 221 -12.77 13.16 10.54
CA VAL A 221 -12.72 11.80 9.99
C VAL A 221 -13.49 11.80 8.67
N LYS A 222 -13.00 12.57 7.69
CA LYS A 222 -13.53 12.51 6.33
C LYS A 222 -13.12 11.17 5.72
N ARG A 223 -14.11 10.35 5.46
CA ARG A 223 -13.92 9.13 4.66
C ARG A 223 -13.64 9.54 3.23
N LYS A 224 -12.44 9.22 2.74
CA LYS A 224 -12.18 9.16 1.31
C LYS A 224 -12.82 7.87 0.78
N SER A 225 -13.42 7.94 -0.39
CA SER A 225 -13.84 6.73 -1.06
C SER A 225 -12.61 5.87 -1.41
N LEU A 226 -12.79 4.56 -1.48
CA LEU A 226 -11.72 3.65 -1.88
C LEU A 226 -11.10 4.04 -3.24
N GLU A 227 -11.93 4.50 -4.18
CA GLU A 227 -11.48 4.97 -5.50
C GLU A 227 -10.60 6.22 -5.40
N GLU A 228 -10.94 7.18 -4.53
CA GLU A 228 -10.11 8.37 -4.28
C GLU A 228 -8.76 7.99 -3.66
N GLU A 229 -8.74 7.05 -2.71
CA GLU A 229 -7.49 6.57 -2.11
C GLU A 229 -6.61 5.85 -3.15
N ILE A 230 -7.19 4.97 -3.97
CA ILE A 230 -6.47 4.31 -5.08
C ILE A 230 -5.84 5.36 -6.00
N ARG A 231 -6.64 6.32 -6.49
CA ARG A 231 -6.16 7.36 -7.39
C ARG A 231 -5.03 8.18 -6.79
N GLU A 232 -5.17 8.62 -5.55
CA GLU A 232 -4.12 9.38 -4.84
C GLU A 232 -2.81 8.61 -4.73
N ILE A 233 -2.87 7.31 -4.47
CA ILE A 233 -1.68 6.47 -4.39
C ILE A 233 -1.06 6.31 -5.78
N LEU A 234 -1.88 5.98 -6.79
CA LEU A 234 -1.39 5.77 -8.15
C LEU A 234 -0.77 7.03 -8.76
N LEU A 235 -1.26 8.21 -8.41
CA LEU A 235 -0.62 9.48 -8.81
C LEU A 235 0.79 9.64 -8.25
N LYS A 236 1.09 9.04 -7.10
CA LYS A 236 2.40 9.15 -6.42
C LYS A 236 3.45 8.14 -6.91
N VAL A 237 3.04 7.00 -7.48
CA VAL A 237 3.94 5.91 -7.89
C VAL A 237 4.16 5.91 -9.41
N SER A 238 5.29 5.38 -9.88
CA SER A 238 5.60 5.22 -11.31
C SER A 238 5.08 3.89 -11.86
N THR A 239 5.03 3.74 -13.19
CA THR A 239 4.71 2.45 -13.82
C THR A 239 5.74 1.35 -13.49
N PRO A 240 7.06 1.60 -13.36
CA PRO A 240 8.01 0.64 -12.79
C PRO A 240 7.63 0.16 -11.38
N ASN A 241 7.25 1.07 -10.45
CA ASN A 241 6.82 0.65 -9.12
C ASN A 241 5.58 -0.27 -9.17
N ILE A 242 4.67 -0.02 -10.10
CA ILE A 242 3.49 -0.86 -10.31
C ILE A 242 3.88 -2.23 -10.89
N SER A 243 4.79 -2.27 -11.87
CA SER A 243 5.31 -3.52 -12.42
C SER A 243 5.91 -4.41 -11.33
N ASP A 244 6.74 -3.84 -10.46
CA ASP A 244 7.35 -4.55 -9.33
C ASP A 244 6.29 -5.03 -8.32
N ALA A 245 5.30 -4.21 -8.02
CA ALA A 245 4.18 -4.58 -7.15
C ALA A 245 3.33 -5.73 -7.71
N MET A 246 3.32 -5.89 -9.02
CA MET A 246 2.66 -6.95 -9.77
C MET A 246 3.59 -8.11 -10.15
N HIS A 247 4.67 -8.32 -9.39
CA HIS A 247 5.68 -9.36 -9.64
C HIS A 247 6.31 -9.27 -11.04
N ARG A 248 6.69 -8.07 -11.45
CA ARG A 248 7.31 -7.74 -12.75
C ARG A 248 6.38 -7.99 -13.94
N ALA A 249 5.09 -7.64 -13.77
CA ALA A 249 4.13 -7.66 -14.86
C ALA A 249 4.57 -6.76 -16.01
N LYS A 250 4.30 -7.19 -17.23
CA LYS A 250 4.64 -6.44 -18.44
C LYS A 250 3.69 -5.25 -18.65
N ALA A 251 4.23 -4.18 -19.20
CA ALA A 251 3.44 -3.08 -19.76
C ALA A 251 2.85 -3.47 -21.11
N MET A 252 1.93 -2.67 -21.63
CA MET A 252 1.45 -2.80 -23.02
C MET A 252 2.62 -2.65 -23.98
N ASP A 253 2.78 -3.61 -24.89
CA ASP A 253 3.87 -3.60 -25.86
C ASP A 253 3.52 -2.76 -27.09
N GLY A 254 4.52 -2.07 -27.63
CA GLY A 254 4.39 -1.27 -28.84
C GLY A 254 3.53 -0.02 -28.72
N ILE A 255 3.17 0.44 -27.52
CA ILE A 255 2.38 1.64 -27.26
C ILE A 255 3.25 2.68 -26.55
N TYR A 256 3.43 3.85 -27.17
CA TYR A 256 4.37 4.87 -26.74
C TYR A 256 3.70 6.24 -26.51
N PRO A 257 4.24 7.08 -25.61
CA PRO A 257 3.69 8.41 -25.37
C PRO A 257 3.89 9.31 -26.61
N ILE A 258 2.81 9.91 -27.09
CA ILE A 258 2.84 10.98 -28.11
C ILE A 258 3.28 12.30 -27.48
N VAL A 259 2.85 12.55 -26.23
CA VAL A 259 3.26 13.68 -25.41
C VAL A 259 4.03 13.16 -24.21
N ARG A 260 5.30 13.50 -24.13
CA ARG A 260 6.19 13.07 -23.04
C ARG A 260 6.02 13.89 -21.77
N GLY A 261 6.46 13.32 -20.63
CA GLY A 261 6.40 13.98 -19.32
C GLY A 261 5.00 14.05 -18.73
N LYS A 262 4.03 13.34 -19.30
CA LYS A 262 2.65 13.28 -18.81
C LYS A 262 2.38 11.96 -18.12
N LYS A 263 1.49 12.01 -17.13
CA LYS A 263 1.04 10.84 -16.40
C LYS A 263 -0.47 10.70 -16.54
N ILE A 264 -0.94 9.48 -16.75
CA ILE A 264 -2.36 9.11 -16.78
C ILE A 264 -2.65 8.24 -15.56
N VAL A 265 -3.76 8.51 -14.86
CA VAL A 265 -4.33 7.64 -13.82
C VAL A 265 -5.85 7.72 -13.88
N GLY A 266 -6.51 6.65 -14.34
CA GLY A 266 -7.97 6.63 -14.41
C GLY A 266 -8.54 5.24 -14.72
N LYS A 267 -9.86 5.13 -14.70
CA LYS A 267 -10.57 3.89 -15.03
C LYS A 267 -10.78 3.76 -16.55
N ALA A 268 -10.64 2.56 -17.06
CA ALA A 268 -10.73 2.27 -18.48
C ALA A 268 -12.18 2.31 -19.00
N VAL A 269 -12.43 3.11 -20.02
CA VAL A 269 -13.54 2.97 -20.96
C VAL A 269 -12.95 2.33 -22.21
N THR A 270 -13.27 1.08 -22.46
CA THR A 270 -12.66 0.27 -23.50
C THR A 270 -13.43 0.38 -24.81
N VAL A 271 -12.71 0.37 -25.93
CA VAL A 271 -13.26 0.45 -27.30
C VAL A 271 -12.58 -0.58 -28.17
N SER A 272 -13.38 -1.35 -28.90
CA SER A 272 -12.92 -2.18 -30.02
C SER A 272 -13.38 -1.53 -31.32
N THR A 273 -12.47 -1.37 -32.30
CA THR A 273 -12.83 -0.79 -33.62
C THR A 273 -11.98 -1.36 -34.75
N MET A 274 -12.34 -1.05 -35.97
CA MET A 274 -11.59 -1.41 -37.19
C MET A 274 -10.55 -0.34 -37.53
N ASP A 275 -9.53 -0.73 -38.31
CA ASP A 275 -8.51 0.19 -38.83
C ASP A 275 -9.18 1.35 -39.63
N GLY A 276 -8.95 2.57 -39.18
CA GLY A 276 -9.51 3.79 -39.73
C GLY A 276 -10.97 4.09 -39.42
N ASP A 277 -11.70 3.22 -38.70
CA ASP A 277 -13.06 3.54 -38.24
C ASP A 277 -13.02 4.28 -36.90
N TRP A 278 -13.27 5.58 -36.92
CA TRP A 278 -13.23 6.43 -35.76
C TRP A 278 -14.59 6.66 -35.07
N ALA A 279 -15.69 6.05 -35.56
CA ALA A 279 -17.01 6.29 -34.99
C ALA A 279 -17.09 5.90 -33.51
N LYS A 280 -16.78 4.64 -33.18
CA LYS A 280 -16.84 4.15 -31.78
C LYS A 280 -15.82 4.81 -30.85
N THR A 281 -14.67 5.25 -31.37
CA THR A 281 -13.68 5.95 -30.59
C THR A 281 -14.17 7.33 -30.14
N VAL A 282 -14.91 8.05 -31.01
CA VAL A 282 -15.49 9.35 -30.68
C VAL A 282 -16.76 9.19 -29.83
N GLU A 283 -17.62 8.19 -30.11
CA GLU A 283 -18.76 7.87 -29.25
C GLU A 283 -18.33 7.54 -27.79
N ALA A 284 -17.17 6.92 -27.62
CA ALA A 284 -16.66 6.60 -26.29
C ALA A 284 -16.39 7.85 -25.43
N ILE A 285 -16.15 9.00 -26.04
CA ILE A 285 -16.02 10.28 -25.33
C ILE A 285 -17.33 10.61 -24.60
N ASP A 286 -18.49 10.32 -25.20
CA ASP A 286 -19.78 10.57 -24.57
C ASP A 286 -20.06 9.60 -23.41
N VAL A 287 -19.53 8.41 -23.48
CA VAL A 287 -19.67 7.37 -22.42
C VAL A 287 -18.72 7.62 -21.24
N ALA A 288 -17.48 8.06 -21.52
CA ALA A 288 -16.47 8.28 -20.51
C ALA A 288 -16.85 9.45 -19.58
N GLY A 289 -16.57 9.29 -18.29
CA GLY A 289 -16.70 10.33 -17.26
C GLY A 289 -15.43 11.13 -17.06
N LYS A 290 -15.52 12.18 -16.22
CA LYS A 290 -14.35 12.94 -15.79
C LYS A 290 -13.36 12.03 -15.05
N GLY A 291 -12.09 12.04 -15.46
CA GLY A 291 -11.02 11.24 -14.86
C GLY A 291 -10.92 9.81 -15.41
N ASP A 292 -11.77 9.41 -16.35
CA ASP A 292 -11.64 8.13 -17.04
C ASP A 292 -10.57 8.17 -18.13
N VAL A 293 -10.13 6.99 -18.57
CA VAL A 293 -9.16 6.79 -19.65
C VAL A 293 -9.80 5.98 -20.76
N ILE A 294 -9.78 6.48 -21.98
CA ILE A 294 -10.29 5.74 -23.14
C ILE A 294 -9.18 4.80 -23.63
N VAL A 295 -9.47 3.50 -23.72
CA VAL A 295 -8.54 2.48 -24.18
C VAL A 295 -9.07 1.86 -25.47
N ILE A 296 -8.42 2.14 -26.57
CA ILE A 296 -8.84 1.77 -27.92
C ILE A 296 -8.01 0.60 -28.44
N LYS A 297 -8.67 -0.49 -28.77
CA LYS A 297 -8.12 -1.59 -29.58
C LYS A 297 -8.59 -1.47 -31.01
N CYS A 298 -7.65 -1.19 -31.90
CA CYS A 298 -7.88 -1.19 -33.34
C CYS A 298 -7.44 -2.51 -33.98
N SER A 299 -8.11 -2.95 -35.04
CA SER A 299 -7.73 -4.16 -35.79
C SER A 299 -6.46 -3.98 -36.64
N GLY A 300 -6.01 -2.74 -36.84
CA GLY A 300 -4.81 -2.36 -37.59
C GLY A 300 -4.22 -1.05 -37.10
N ASP A 301 -3.14 -0.62 -37.76
CA ASP A 301 -2.44 0.62 -37.43
C ASP A 301 -1.99 1.41 -38.69
N THR A 302 -2.69 1.19 -39.80
CA THR A 302 -2.37 1.84 -41.07
C THR A 302 -3.12 3.15 -41.29
N THR A 303 -4.23 3.35 -40.57
CA THR A 303 -5.12 4.49 -40.72
C THR A 303 -5.53 5.01 -39.34
N ALA A 304 -5.46 6.32 -39.13
CA ALA A 304 -5.75 6.92 -37.83
C ALA A 304 -7.22 6.79 -37.44
N VAL A 305 -7.44 6.43 -36.18
CA VAL A 305 -8.76 6.36 -35.53
C VAL A 305 -8.96 7.49 -34.53
N TRP A 306 -7.97 8.38 -34.37
CA TRP A 306 -7.95 9.48 -33.42
C TRP A 306 -7.14 10.67 -33.96
N GLY A 307 -7.56 11.89 -33.59
CA GLY A 307 -6.88 13.11 -33.95
C GLY A 307 -7.16 14.27 -32.98
N GLU A 308 -6.78 15.48 -33.37
CA GLU A 308 -6.84 16.69 -32.54
C GLU A 308 -8.27 17.04 -32.08
N LEU A 309 -9.26 16.98 -32.94
CA LEU A 309 -10.66 17.35 -32.60
C LEU A 309 -11.26 16.45 -31.52
N ALA A 310 -11.00 15.14 -31.58
CA ALA A 310 -11.38 14.20 -30.54
C ALA A 310 -10.65 14.49 -29.20
N THR A 311 -9.37 14.87 -29.29
CA THR A 311 -8.55 15.27 -28.15
C THR A 311 -9.13 16.49 -27.44
N ARG A 312 -9.53 17.54 -28.17
CA ARG A 312 -10.20 18.71 -27.58
C ARG A 312 -11.52 18.36 -26.90
N SER A 313 -12.27 17.44 -27.44
CA SER A 313 -13.51 16.96 -26.84
C SER A 313 -13.24 16.27 -25.49
N CYS A 314 -12.17 15.47 -25.39
CA CYS A 314 -11.72 14.87 -24.14
C CYS A 314 -11.31 15.91 -23.10
N ILE A 315 -10.54 16.93 -23.50
CA ILE A 315 -10.13 18.05 -22.62
C ILE A 315 -11.36 18.73 -22.02
N ASN A 316 -12.34 19.08 -22.87
CA ASN A 316 -13.57 19.74 -22.41
C ASN A 316 -14.38 18.90 -21.43
N LYS A 317 -14.35 17.57 -21.57
CA LYS A 317 -15.06 16.64 -20.70
C LYS A 317 -14.27 16.23 -19.47
N GLY A 318 -12.98 16.56 -19.41
CA GLY A 318 -12.09 16.22 -18.30
C GLY A 318 -11.70 14.74 -18.27
N ILE A 319 -11.66 14.09 -19.42
CA ILE A 319 -11.12 12.73 -19.58
C ILE A 319 -9.62 12.78 -19.37
N GLU A 320 -9.05 11.81 -18.65
CA GLU A 320 -7.66 11.87 -18.18
C GLU A 320 -6.63 11.61 -19.27
N GLY A 321 -6.95 10.80 -20.26
CA GLY A 321 -6.07 10.47 -21.35
C GLY A 321 -6.61 9.38 -22.26
N VAL A 322 -5.85 9.05 -23.32
CA VAL A 322 -6.24 8.06 -24.32
C VAL A 322 -5.09 7.10 -24.62
N ILE A 323 -5.40 5.81 -24.65
CA ILE A 323 -4.46 4.74 -25.01
C ILE A 323 -4.98 4.12 -26.32
N ILE A 324 -4.12 4.04 -27.36
CA ILE A 324 -4.51 3.61 -28.69
C ILE A 324 -3.57 2.47 -29.18
N ASP A 325 -4.04 1.24 -29.15
CA ASP A 325 -3.40 0.14 -29.90
C ASP A 325 -3.85 0.24 -31.36
N GLY A 326 -3.30 1.22 -32.05
CA GLY A 326 -3.63 1.64 -33.39
C GLY A 326 -2.89 2.92 -33.76
N ALA A 327 -3.39 3.65 -34.75
CA ALA A 327 -2.76 4.86 -35.26
C ALA A 327 -3.49 6.14 -34.83
N VAL A 328 -2.71 7.21 -34.64
CA VAL A 328 -3.14 8.59 -34.34
C VAL A 328 -2.59 9.55 -35.38
N ARG A 329 -3.30 10.66 -35.64
CA ARG A 329 -2.86 11.77 -36.49
C ARG A 329 -2.88 13.11 -35.74
N ASP A 330 -2.53 14.20 -36.41
CA ASP A 330 -2.53 15.57 -35.89
C ASP A 330 -1.61 15.72 -34.67
N VAL A 331 -0.47 14.99 -34.66
CA VAL A 331 0.38 14.83 -33.47
C VAL A 331 1.04 16.13 -33.04
N ASP A 332 1.31 17.06 -33.95
CA ASP A 332 1.89 18.35 -33.60
C ASP A 332 0.90 19.21 -32.82
N ASP A 333 -0.37 19.26 -33.26
CA ASP A 333 -1.46 19.93 -32.54
C ASP A 333 -1.71 19.28 -31.17
N ILE A 334 -1.68 17.95 -31.10
CA ILE A 334 -1.85 17.19 -29.84
C ILE A 334 -0.71 17.50 -28.87
N ARG A 335 0.54 17.63 -29.36
CA ARG A 335 1.70 18.03 -28.53
C ARG A 335 1.55 19.46 -28.01
N GLU A 336 1.05 20.39 -28.82
CA GLU A 336 0.74 21.76 -28.38
C GLU A 336 -0.35 21.82 -27.30
N LEU A 337 -1.33 20.93 -27.38
CA LEU A 337 -2.37 20.78 -26.35
C LEU A 337 -1.86 20.16 -25.06
N GLU A 338 -0.65 19.62 -25.07
CA GLU A 338 -0.05 18.89 -23.93
C GLU A 338 -0.94 17.80 -23.34
N TYR A 339 -1.86 17.24 -24.13
CA TYR A 339 -2.81 16.23 -23.66
C TYR A 339 -2.21 14.83 -23.74
N PRO A 340 -2.34 13.99 -22.68
CA PRO A 340 -1.69 12.68 -22.61
C PRO A 340 -2.36 11.67 -23.55
N ILE A 341 -1.67 11.30 -24.61
CA ILE A 341 -2.03 10.24 -25.55
C ILE A 341 -0.87 9.27 -25.67
N PHE A 342 -1.19 7.98 -25.66
CA PHE A 342 -0.27 6.89 -25.98
C PHE A 342 -0.79 6.15 -27.19
N ALA A 343 0.05 5.91 -28.17
CA ALA A 343 -0.36 5.24 -29.41
C ALA A 343 0.74 4.33 -29.95
N LYS A 344 0.34 3.40 -30.80
CA LYS A 344 1.25 2.47 -31.46
C LYS A 344 1.96 3.13 -32.65
N LYS A 345 1.27 4.02 -33.37
CA LYS A 345 1.79 4.59 -34.62
C LYS A 345 1.22 5.98 -34.89
N GLU A 346 2.03 6.83 -35.51
CA GLU A 346 1.64 8.13 -36.04
C GLU A 346 1.49 8.03 -37.57
N VAL A 347 0.36 8.49 -38.10
CA VAL A 347 0.07 8.48 -39.54
C VAL A 347 -0.72 9.73 -39.95
N PRO A 348 -0.57 10.25 -41.19
CA PRO A 348 -1.29 11.45 -41.62
C PRO A 348 -2.72 11.17 -42.12
N ASN A 349 -3.01 9.94 -42.51
CA ASN A 349 -4.28 9.56 -43.16
C ASN A 349 -5.32 9.17 -42.11
N ALA A 350 -6.56 9.65 -42.31
CA ALA A 350 -7.72 9.23 -41.54
C ALA A 350 -8.63 8.33 -42.38
N GLY A 351 -9.41 7.51 -41.70
CA GLY A 351 -10.49 6.79 -42.32
C GLY A 351 -11.83 7.51 -42.19
N GLU A 352 -12.92 6.73 -42.25
CA GLU A 352 -14.30 7.20 -42.24
C GLU A 352 -15.07 6.60 -41.04
N PRO A 353 -16.10 7.29 -40.52
CA PRO A 353 -16.96 6.75 -39.47
C PRO A 353 -17.91 5.72 -40.04
N LYS A 354 -17.64 4.44 -39.84
CA LYS A 354 -18.47 3.32 -40.33
C LYS A 354 -19.32 2.71 -39.22
N GLY A 355 -18.95 2.91 -37.98
CA GLY A 355 -19.68 2.46 -36.80
C GLY A 355 -19.40 1.02 -36.38
N PHE A 356 -18.39 0.36 -36.93
CA PHE A 356 -17.99 -0.97 -36.51
C PHE A 356 -17.28 -0.94 -35.14
N GLY A 357 -17.54 -1.98 -34.37
CA GLY A 357 -16.94 -2.15 -33.05
C GLY A 357 -17.92 -1.92 -31.91
N GLU A 358 -17.38 -1.93 -30.71
CA GLU A 358 -18.14 -1.90 -29.45
C GLU A 358 -17.43 -1.08 -28.39
N ILE A 359 -18.20 -0.50 -27.46
CA ILE A 359 -17.72 0.25 -26.31
C ILE A 359 -18.01 -0.56 -25.05
N ASN A 360 -17.15 -0.45 -24.04
CA ASN A 360 -17.22 -1.18 -22.77
C ASN A 360 -17.21 -2.70 -22.93
N VAL A 361 -16.40 -3.19 -23.84
CA VAL A 361 -16.10 -4.61 -24.04
C VAL A 361 -14.67 -4.92 -23.62
N LYS A 362 -14.42 -6.18 -23.30
CA LYS A 362 -13.05 -6.65 -23.04
C LYS A 362 -12.22 -6.53 -24.32
N VAL A 363 -11.02 -5.91 -24.19
CA VAL A 363 -10.08 -5.72 -25.29
C VAL A 363 -8.70 -6.27 -24.95
N ASN A 364 -7.85 -6.50 -25.95
CA ASN A 364 -6.44 -6.82 -25.76
C ASN A 364 -5.60 -5.74 -26.43
N CYS A 365 -4.96 -4.87 -25.63
CA CYS A 365 -4.14 -3.76 -26.10
C CYS A 365 -2.67 -4.02 -25.77
N GLY A 366 -1.80 -3.94 -26.76
CA GLY A 366 -0.37 -4.20 -26.56
C GLY A 366 -0.08 -5.55 -25.90
N GLY A 367 -0.88 -6.58 -26.20
CA GLY A 367 -0.75 -7.91 -25.60
C GLY A 367 -1.32 -8.04 -24.17
N ILE A 368 -1.90 -7.00 -23.60
CA ILE A 368 -2.49 -6.97 -22.25
C ILE A 368 -4.01 -6.91 -22.33
N GLU A 369 -4.68 -7.78 -21.58
CA GLU A 369 -6.14 -7.76 -21.43
C GLU A 369 -6.58 -6.55 -20.60
N VAL A 370 -7.59 -5.84 -21.06
CA VAL A 370 -8.21 -4.70 -20.37
C VAL A 370 -9.72 -4.91 -20.32
N ASN A 371 -10.27 -4.92 -19.12
CA ASN A 371 -11.71 -4.95 -18.91
C ASN A 371 -12.24 -3.54 -18.59
N PRO A 372 -13.50 -3.24 -18.92
CA PRO A 372 -14.11 -1.97 -18.52
C PRO A 372 -14.01 -1.74 -17.02
N GLY A 373 -13.51 -0.57 -16.62
CA GLY A 373 -13.32 -0.16 -15.24
C GLY A 373 -12.00 -0.62 -14.60
N ASP A 374 -11.13 -1.34 -15.32
CA ASP A 374 -9.75 -1.56 -14.87
C ASP A 374 -9.00 -0.22 -14.74
N TRP A 375 -8.05 -0.13 -13.81
CA TRP A 375 -7.25 1.07 -13.67
C TRP A 375 -6.10 1.10 -14.67
N ILE A 376 -5.96 2.22 -15.35
CA ILE A 376 -4.86 2.50 -16.27
C ILE A 376 -3.91 3.49 -15.60
N VAL A 377 -2.63 3.14 -15.59
CA VAL A 377 -1.56 4.06 -15.21
C VAL A 377 -0.54 4.09 -16.33
N ALA A 378 -0.26 5.28 -16.84
CA ALA A 378 0.73 5.45 -17.90
C ALA A 378 1.67 6.61 -17.57
N ASP A 379 2.94 6.43 -17.89
CA ASP A 379 4.00 7.46 -17.85
C ASP A 379 5.01 7.18 -18.97
N ASP A 380 6.12 7.92 -19.02
CA ASP A 380 7.12 7.77 -20.10
C ASP A 380 7.73 6.37 -20.22
N ASN A 381 7.56 5.49 -19.20
CA ASN A 381 8.05 4.11 -19.25
C ASN A 381 7.05 3.13 -19.90
N GLY A 382 5.78 3.51 -20.05
CA GLY A 382 4.75 2.69 -20.67
C GLY A 382 3.40 2.73 -19.97
N VAL A 383 2.53 1.79 -20.33
CA VAL A 383 1.14 1.69 -19.86
C VAL A 383 0.95 0.42 -19.05
N MET A 384 0.53 0.55 -17.82
CA MET A 384 0.18 -0.54 -16.90
C MET A 384 -1.33 -0.64 -16.71
N VAL A 385 -1.83 -1.88 -16.62
CA VAL A 385 -3.24 -2.19 -16.35
C VAL A 385 -3.34 -2.88 -14.99
N LEU A 386 -4.18 -2.33 -14.12
CA LEU A 386 -4.46 -2.92 -12.82
C LEU A 386 -5.90 -3.42 -12.82
N PRO A 387 -6.13 -4.73 -12.67
CA PRO A 387 -7.49 -5.27 -12.53
C PRO A 387 -8.24 -4.57 -11.40
N LYS A 388 -9.46 -4.11 -11.67
CA LYS A 388 -10.26 -3.31 -10.71
C LYS A 388 -10.40 -3.97 -9.34
N GLN A 389 -10.48 -5.30 -9.30
CA GLN A 389 -10.62 -6.08 -8.06
C GLN A 389 -9.35 -6.07 -7.19
N ARG A 390 -8.18 -5.81 -7.80
CA ARG A 390 -6.87 -5.82 -7.13
C ARG A 390 -6.21 -4.44 -7.09
N ALA A 391 -6.87 -3.41 -7.60
CA ALA A 391 -6.28 -2.09 -7.79
C ALA A 391 -5.76 -1.49 -6.47
N TYR A 392 -6.50 -1.63 -5.37
CA TYR A 392 -6.09 -1.12 -4.07
C TYR A 392 -4.85 -1.85 -3.53
N GLU A 393 -4.86 -3.17 -3.57
CA GLU A 393 -3.72 -4.00 -3.18
C GLU A 393 -2.45 -3.62 -3.97
N ILE A 394 -2.58 -3.55 -5.29
CA ILE A 394 -1.46 -3.21 -6.19
C ILE A 394 -0.96 -1.79 -5.92
N ALA A 395 -1.86 -0.81 -5.77
CA ALA A 395 -1.51 0.56 -5.47
C ALA A 395 -0.72 0.66 -4.14
N ARG A 396 -1.19 -0.02 -3.08
CA ARG A 396 -0.51 -0.05 -1.78
C ARG A 396 0.87 -0.70 -1.88
N ARG A 397 1.00 -1.84 -2.57
CA ARG A 397 2.29 -2.49 -2.82
C ARG A 397 3.24 -1.58 -3.60
N ALA A 398 2.75 -0.91 -4.65
CA ALA A 398 3.56 0.02 -5.44
C ALA A 398 4.06 1.21 -4.59
N LEU A 399 3.25 1.71 -3.66
CA LEU A 399 3.67 2.73 -2.71
C LEU A 399 4.79 2.23 -1.79
N GLU A 400 4.73 0.97 -1.35
CA GLU A 400 5.78 0.37 -0.54
C GLU A 400 7.08 0.18 -1.33
N VAL A 401 7.00 -0.25 -2.60
CA VAL A 401 8.15 -0.30 -3.52
C VAL A 401 8.79 1.08 -3.63
N LYS A 402 8.00 2.11 -3.92
CA LYS A 402 8.49 3.49 -4.00
C LYS A 402 9.22 3.95 -2.73
N LYS A 403 8.64 3.72 -1.55
CA LYS A 403 9.27 4.08 -0.27
C LYS A 403 10.61 3.36 -0.07
N HIS A 404 10.66 2.08 -0.45
CA HIS A 404 11.89 1.30 -0.39
C HIS A 404 12.97 1.89 -1.29
N GLU A 405 12.62 2.24 -2.53
CA GLU A 405 13.54 2.91 -3.46
C GLU A 405 13.99 4.29 -2.96
N GLU A 406 13.08 5.08 -2.37
CA GLU A 406 13.42 6.40 -1.79
C GLU A 406 14.45 6.26 -0.67
N ARG A 407 14.32 5.23 0.18
CA ARG A 407 15.33 4.93 1.21
C ARG A 407 16.68 4.54 0.58
N ILE A 408 16.69 3.62 -0.40
CA ILE A 408 17.90 3.20 -1.10
C ILE A 408 18.58 4.41 -1.75
N ARG A 409 17.81 5.27 -2.40
CA ARG A 409 18.33 6.50 -3.02
C ARG A 409 18.99 7.42 -1.99
N GLY A 410 18.37 7.58 -0.82
CA GLY A 410 18.96 8.33 0.29
C GLY A 410 20.29 7.73 0.77
N GLU A 411 20.40 6.40 0.87
CA GLU A 411 21.67 5.75 1.25
C GLU A 411 22.76 5.90 0.19
N ILE A 412 22.39 5.90 -1.10
CA ILE A 412 23.32 6.18 -2.21
C ILE A 412 23.80 7.64 -2.17
N GLU A 413 22.85 8.60 -2.11
CA GLU A 413 23.12 10.01 -2.21
C GLU A 413 23.80 10.60 -0.96
N ASP A 414 23.29 10.23 0.22
CA ASP A 414 23.71 10.86 1.49
C ASP A 414 24.91 10.12 2.13
N LYS A 415 25.07 8.81 1.89
CA LYS A 415 26.10 7.98 2.52
C LYS A 415 27.15 7.45 1.53
N GLY A 416 26.99 7.72 0.21
CA GLY A 416 27.94 7.29 -0.82
C GLY A 416 28.06 5.77 -0.99
N ARG A 417 27.08 4.99 -0.55
CA ARG A 417 27.07 3.51 -0.65
C ARG A 417 26.67 3.09 -2.05
N THR A 418 27.20 1.96 -2.52
CA THR A 418 26.76 1.37 -3.79
C THR A 418 25.46 0.60 -3.65
N LEU A 419 24.71 0.46 -4.76
CA LEU A 419 23.47 -0.33 -4.75
C LEU A 419 23.72 -1.78 -4.31
N ALA A 420 24.82 -2.39 -4.77
CA ALA A 420 25.18 -3.77 -4.41
C ALA A 420 25.39 -3.96 -2.90
N GLU A 421 26.02 -2.96 -2.24
CA GLU A 421 26.22 -2.96 -0.79
C GLU A 421 24.91 -2.81 -0.03
N ILE A 422 24.00 -1.94 -0.52
CA ILE A 422 22.74 -1.64 0.19
C ILE A 422 21.77 -2.81 0.11
N VAL A 423 21.67 -3.46 -1.06
CA VAL A 423 20.79 -4.63 -1.26
C VAL A 423 21.45 -5.94 -0.87
N GLU A 424 22.70 -5.90 -0.35
CA GLU A 424 23.47 -7.07 0.05
C GLU A 424 23.40 -8.21 -0.99
N LEU A 425 23.74 -7.86 -2.23
CA LEU A 425 23.54 -8.72 -3.41
C LEU A 425 24.06 -10.14 -3.22
N TYR A 426 25.15 -10.31 -2.44
CA TYR A 426 25.75 -11.61 -2.10
C TYR A 426 24.80 -12.55 -1.32
N LYS A 427 23.80 -12.02 -0.59
CA LYS A 427 22.81 -12.84 0.13
C LYS A 427 21.71 -13.41 -0.78
N TRP A 428 21.59 -12.87 -2.00
CA TRP A 428 20.57 -13.26 -2.97
C TRP A 428 21.09 -14.28 -3.99
N GLU A 429 22.39 -14.55 -3.98
CA GLU A 429 22.97 -15.60 -4.81
C GLU A 429 22.48 -16.95 -4.31
N LYS A 430 21.98 -17.77 -5.25
CA LYS A 430 21.54 -19.12 -4.93
C LYS A 430 22.74 -19.90 -4.44
N VAL A 431 22.68 -20.43 -3.22
CA VAL A 431 23.67 -21.37 -2.71
C VAL A 431 23.66 -22.61 -3.62
N GLN A 432 24.77 -22.89 -4.28
CA GLN A 432 24.95 -24.02 -5.19
C GLN A 432 25.34 -25.28 -4.43
#